data_5f6ef53a2440e73e5a34e593349b19d0
#
_entry.id   5f6ef53a2440e73e5a34e593349b19d0
#
_cell.length_a   1.000
_cell.length_b   1.000
_cell.length_c   1.000
_cell.angle_alpha   90.00
_cell.angle_beta   90.00
_cell.angle_gamma   90.00
#
_symmetry.space_group_name_H-M   'P 1'
#
loop_
_entity.id
_entity.type
_entity.pdbx_description
1 polymer ?
#
loop_
_entity_poly.entity_id
_entity_poly.type
_entity_poly.pdbx_seq_one_letter_code
_entity_poly.pdbx_strand_id
1 'polypeptide(L)'
;MKNKTKYYLFPAIICLAGMAALAYYCSCTTFSTLTDTHYLYIDADDNADSVLAKLKSVGGEHALAGLSTMMRHTGYDKHMRTGRYAITPDMNTYQVLRCLKNGQQSPVMLTIPEVRTMEQLAGRLSRKLMLDSATIADRLVGDTLAPCLFVPDTYEVYWNVSLNEFMNRMEREHDAFWNKDNRRQLAADHGLTPDEVCTLASIIDEETANNDEKPMIAGMYLNRLRLNMPLQADPTVKFALQDFTLRRIY
;
A
#
# COMPACT_ATOMS: atom_id res chain seq x y z
N MET A 1 -61.07 -19.55 -25.07
CA MET A 1 -59.92 -18.76 -24.63
C MET A 1 -59.00 -19.48 -23.60
N LYS A 2 -59.39 -20.56 -22.94
CA LYS A 2 -58.59 -21.21 -21.88
C LYS A 2 -57.37 -22.04 -22.29
N ASN A 3 -57.17 -22.38 -23.55
CA ASN A 3 -56.03 -23.24 -23.94
C ASN A 3 -54.79 -22.50 -24.44
N LYS A 4 -54.89 -21.24 -24.87
CA LYS A 4 -53.74 -20.49 -25.38
C LYS A 4 -52.77 -20.09 -24.27
N THR A 5 -53.26 -19.84 -23.08
CA THR A 5 -52.44 -19.46 -21.91
C THR A 5 -51.47 -20.58 -21.47
N LYS A 6 -51.89 -21.84 -21.62
CA LYS A 6 -51.07 -23.02 -21.30
C LYS A 6 -49.84 -23.15 -22.24
N TYR A 7 -50.02 -22.81 -23.53
CA TYR A 7 -48.93 -22.89 -24.51
C TYR A 7 -47.79 -21.87 -24.27
N TYR A 8 -48.06 -20.73 -23.61
CA TYR A 8 -47.04 -19.73 -23.28
C TYR A 8 -46.50 -19.91 -21.85
N LEU A 9 -47.28 -20.50 -20.95
CA LEU A 9 -46.90 -20.70 -19.57
C LEU A 9 -45.78 -21.73 -19.43
N PHE A 10 -45.84 -22.82 -20.19
CA PHE A 10 -44.85 -23.90 -20.14
C PHE A 10 -43.46 -23.48 -20.59
N PRO A 11 -43.25 -22.83 -21.76
CA PRO A 11 -41.94 -22.32 -22.13
C PRO A 11 -41.44 -21.20 -21.21
N ALA A 12 -42.31 -20.36 -20.66
CA ALA A 12 -41.93 -19.33 -19.70
C ALA A 12 -41.38 -19.95 -18.40
N ILE A 13 -41.98 -21.03 -17.88
CA ILE A 13 -41.48 -21.76 -16.71
C ILE A 13 -40.10 -22.38 -17.00
N ILE A 14 -39.91 -22.97 -18.18
CA ILE A 14 -38.61 -23.56 -18.57
C ILE A 14 -37.53 -22.47 -18.64
N CYS A 15 -37.84 -21.31 -19.24
CA CYS A 15 -36.89 -20.19 -19.29
C CYS A 15 -36.56 -19.68 -17.88
N LEU A 16 -37.53 -19.58 -16.98
CA LEU A 16 -37.34 -19.14 -15.61
C LEU A 16 -36.51 -20.16 -14.81
N ALA A 17 -36.78 -21.46 -14.98
CA ALA A 17 -36.00 -22.53 -14.37
C ALA A 17 -34.55 -22.56 -14.91
N GLY A 18 -34.37 -22.36 -16.21
CA GLY A 18 -33.05 -22.24 -16.83
C GLY A 18 -32.23 -21.03 -16.31
N MET A 19 -32.89 -19.87 -16.18
CA MET A 19 -32.25 -18.70 -15.59
C MET A 19 -31.90 -18.90 -14.11
N ALA A 20 -32.80 -19.52 -13.35
CA ALA A 20 -32.53 -19.84 -11.93
C ALA A 20 -31.39 -20.85 -11.77
N ALA A 21 -31.33 -21.89 -12.62
CA ALA A 21 -30.25 -22.86 -12.65
C ALA A 21 -28.91 -22.24 -13.00
N LEU A 22 -28.89 -21.33 -13.99
CA LEU A 22 -27.68 -20.58 -14.37
C LEU A 22 -27.22 -19.65 -13.24
N ALA A 23 -28.15 -18.93 -12.62
CA ALA A 23 -27.85 -18.06 -11.48
C ALA A 23 -27.32 -18.87 -10.29
N TYR A 24 -27.92 -20.01 -10.00
CA TYR A 24 -27.47 -20.94 -8.98
C TYR A 24 -26.06 -21.47 -9.29
N TYR A 25 -25.81 -21.92 -10.52
CA TYR A 25 -24.50 -22.40 -10.95
C TYR A 25 -23.42 -21.32 -10.78
N CYS A 26 -23.68 -20.10 -11.26
CA CYS A 26 -22.73 -18.99 -11.09
C CYS A 26 -22.52 -18.58 -9.63
N SER A 27 -23.50 -18.82 -8.74
CA SER A 27 -23.41 -18.47 -7.33
C SER A 27 -22.75 -19.54 -6.47
N CYS A 28 -22.81 -20.80 -6.88
CA CYS A 28 -22.36 -21.95 -6.07
C CYS A 28 -21.00 -22.51 -6.50
N THR A 29 -20.51 -22.17 -7.70
CA THR A 29 -19.19 -22.63 -8.16
C THR A 29 -18.10 -21.67 -7.70
N THR A 30 -17.03 -22.22 -7.10
CA THR A 30 -15.84 -21.45 -6.75
C THR A 30 -15.19 -20.88 -8.01
N PHE A 31 -14.74 -19.63 -7.92
CA PHE A 31 -14.06 -18.97 -9.03
C PHE A 31 -12.61 -19.44 -9.16
N SER A 32 -11.88 -19.47 -8.03
CA SER A 32 -10.46 -19.77 -8.00
C SER A 32 -10.20 -21.27 -8.07
N THR A 33 -9.18 -21.64 -8.83
CA THR A 33 -8.60 -22.99 -8.84
C THR A 33 -7.42 -23.12 -7.87
N LEU A 34 -7.02 -22.03 -7.22
CA LEU A 34 -5.91 -21.96 -6.28
C LEU A 34 -6.41 -22.19 -4.84
N THR A 35 -5.51 -22.67 -3.99
CA THR A 35 -5.76 -22.86 -2.55
C THR A 35 -5.51 -21.59 -1.75
N ASP A 36 -4.72 -20.65 -2.29
CA ASP A 36 -4.31 -19.45 -1.62
C ASP A 36 -4.97 -18.20 -2.22
N THR A 37 -5.03 -17.12 -1.43
CA THR A 37 -5.54 -15.83 -1.89
C THR A 37 -4.63 -15.27 -2.99
N HIS A 38 -5.21 -14.98 -4.15
CA HIS A 38 -4.53 -14.29 -5.22
C HIS A 38 -4.84 -12.79 -5.20
N TYR A 39 -3.82 -11.96 -5.42
CA TYR A 39 -3.97 -10.51 -5.49
C TYR A 39 -3.94 -10.04 -6.93
N LEU A 40 -5.06 -9.54 -7.39
CA LEU A 40 -5.20 -8.92 -8.71
C LEU A 40 -4.91 -7.42 -8.62
N TYR A 41 -4.02 -6.93 -9.46
CA TYR A 41 -3.70 -5.51 -9.61
C TYR A 41 -4.33 -4.97 -10.89
N ILE A 42 -5.14 -3.92 -10.75
CA ILE A 42 -5.80 -3.23 -11.86
C ILE A 42 -5.22 -1.83 -11.95
N ASP A 43 -4.52 -1.57 -13.04
CA ASP A 43 -3.88 -0.30 -13.36
C ASP A 43 -4.83 0.66 -14.08
N ALA A 44 -4.39 1.89 -14.29
CA ALA A 44 -5.18 2.91 -14.97
C ALA A 44 -5.37 2.65 -16.49
N ASP A 45 -4.45 1.89 -17.09
CA ASP A 45 -4.44 1.50 -18.50
C ASP A 45 -5.12 0.13 -18.77
N ASP A 46 -5.55 -0.56 -17.71
CA ASP A 46 -6.28 -1.81 -17.84
C ASP A 46 -7.69 -1.60 -18.44
N ASN A 47 -8.17 -2.65 -19.13
CA ASN A 47 -9.54 -2.79 -19.60
C ASN A 47 -10.10 -4.15 -19.16
N ALA A 48 -11.38 -4.44 -19.43
CA ALA A 48 -11.99 -5.70 -19.00
C ALA A 48 -11.29 -6.93 -19.57
N ASP A 49 -10.76 -6.86 -20.79
CA ASP A 49 -10.05 -7.98 -21.41
C ASP A 49 -8.68 -8.22 -20.73
N SER A 50 -7.97 -7.15 -20.36
CA SER A 50 -6.70 -7.29 -19.61
C SER A 50 -6.93 -7.84 -18.20
N VAL A 51 -8.00 -7.42 -17.53
CA VAL A 51 -8.41 -7.98 -16.22
C VAL A 51 -8.72 -9.48 -16.34
N LEU A 52 -9.48 -9.88 -17.37
CA LEU A 52 -9.73 -11.29 -17.63
C LEU A 52 -8.46 -12.07 -17.96
N ALA A 53 -7.53 -11.47 -18.71
CA ALA A 53 -6.23 -12.08 -19.01
C ALA A 53 -5.39 -12.29 -17.74
N LYS A 54 -5.35 -11.30 -16.83
CA LYS A 54 -4.68 -11.42 -15.51
C LYS A 54 -5.30 -12.53 -14.64
N LEU A 55 -6.60 -12.81 -14.79
CA LEU A 55 -7.30 -13.84 -14.04
C LEU A 55 -7.21 -15.25 -14.62
N LYS A 56 -6.66 -15.43 -15.84
CA LYS A 56 -6.55 -16.75 -16.50
C LYS A 56 -5.79 -17.81 -15.69
N SER A 57 -4.82 -17.40 -14.90
CA SER A 57 -4.04 -18.31 -14.04
C SER A 57 -4.74 -18.66 -12.73
N VAL A 58 -5.85 -17.98 -12.42
CA VAL A 58 -6.56 -18.08 -11.14
C VAL A 58 -7.93 -18.72 -11.30
N GLY A 59 -8.70 -18.29 -12.30
CA GLY A 59 -10.07 -18.75 -12.51
C GLY A 59 -10.14 -19.97 -13.39
N GLY A 60 -11.07 -20.87 -13.09
CA GLY A 60 -11.41 -21.98 -13.98
C GLY A 60 -12.04 -21.47 -15.29
N GLU A 61 -11.90 -22.21 -16.40
CA GLU A 61 -12.40 -21.81 -17.73
C GLU A 61 -13.86 -21.39 -17.73
N HIS A 62 -14.72 -22.18 -17.08
CA HIS A 62 -16.15 -21.88 -16.98
C HIS A 62 -16.43 -20.63 -16.12
N ALA A 63 -15.70 -20.44 -15.03
CA ALA A 63 -15.82 -19.28 -14.16
C ALA A 63 -15.38 -17.99 -14.88
N LEU A 64 -14.31 -18.05 -15.68
CA LEU A 64 -13.84 -16.93 -16.50
C LEU A 64 -14.83 -16.58 -17.61
N ALA A 65 -15.41 -17.57 -18.29
CA ALA A 65 -16.46 -17.35 -19.30
C ALA A 65 -17.69 -16.71 -18.67
N GLY A 66 -18.10 -17.18 -17.49
CA GLY A 66 -19.18 -16.60 -16.70
C GLY A 66 -18.88 -15.15 -16.29
N LEU A 67 -17.67 -14.89 -15.78
CA LEU A 67 -17.21 -13.55 -15.38
C LEU A 67 -17.23 -12.59 -16.59
N SER A 68 -16.68 -12.99 -17.74
CA SER A 68 -16.67 -12.20 -18.96
C SER A 68 -18.09 -11.82 -19.40
N THR A 69 -19.01 -12.78 -19.36
CA THR A 69 -20.42 -12.54 -19.69
C THR A 69 -21.06 -11.55 -18.73
N MET A 70 -20.86 -11.72 -17.42
CA MET A 70 -21.36 -10.80 -16.39
C MET A 70 -20.76 -9.40 -16.51
N MET A 71 -19.45 -9.27 -16.75
CA MET A 71 -18.77 -7.98 -16.97
C MET A 71 -19.42 -7.20 -18.10
N ARG A 72 -19.67 -7.88 -19.23
CA ARG A 72 -20.31 -7.27 -20.42
C ARG A 72 -21.72 -6.79 -20.11
N HIS A 73 -22.56 -7.64 -19.49
CA HIS A 73 -23.95 -7.29 -19.19
C HIS A 73 -24.09 -6.22 -18.10
N THR A 74 -23.13 -6.12 -17.18
CA THR A 74 -23.16 -5.13 -16.11
C THR A 74 -22.47 -3.82 -16.46
N GLY A 75 -21.90 -3.71 -17.66
CA GLY A 75 -21.16 -2.52 -18.13
C GLY A 75 -19.93 -2.24 -17.26
N TYR A 76 -19.23 -3.29 -16.84
CA TYR A 76 -18.05 -3.17 -15.97
C TYR A 76 -16.97 -2.25 -16.56
N ASP A 77 -16.75 -2.29 -17.89
CA ASP A 77 -15.78 -1.43 -18.59
C ASP A 77 -15.94 0.07 -18.28
N LYS A 78 -17.19 0.51 -18.06
CA LYS A 78 -17.50 1.91 -17.79
C LYS A 78 -17.27 2.30 -16.33
N HIS A 79 -17.06 1.33 -15.47
CA HIS A 79 -16.99 1.50 -14.01
C HIS A 79 -15.80 0.78 -13.40
N MET A 80 -14.77 0.49 -14.20
CA MET A 80 -13.54 -0.07 -13.72
C MET A 80 -12.90 0.84 -12.67
N ARG A 81 -12.34 0.22 -11.66
CA ARG A 81 -11.64 0.92 -10.58
C ARG A 81 -10.26 0.33 -10.44
N THR A 82 -9.25 1.18 -10.50
CA THR A 82 -7.87 0.80 -10.19
C THR A 82 -7.75 0.32 -8.76
N GLY A 83 -6.82 -0.57 -8.49
CA GLY A 83 -6.57 -1.04 -7.14
C GLY A 83 -6.06 -2.48 -7.05
N ARG A 84 -5.80 -2.93 -5.83
CA ARG A 84 -5.44 -4.29 -5.50
C ARG A 84 -6.63 -5.02 -4.92
N TYR A 85 -7.01 -6.13 -5.52
CA TYR A 85 -8.18 -6.93 -5.15
C TYR A 85 -7.76 -8.34 -4.71
N ALA A 86 -8.22 -8.77 -3.55
CA ALA A 86 -8.00 -10.13 -3.07
C ALA A 86 -9.07 -11.06 -3.64
N ILE A 87 -8.64 -12.07 -4.38
CA ILE A 87 -9.48 -13.17 -4.87
C ILE A 87 -9.20 -14.37 -3.99
N THR A 88 -10.11 -14.64 -3.05
CA THR A 88 -9.97 -15.76 -2.12
C THR A 88 -10.52 -17.06 -2.73
N PRO A 89 -10.04 -18.23 -2.28
CA PRO A 89 -10.45 -19.53 -2.84
C PRO A 89 -11.96 -19.82 -2.72
N ASP A 90 -12.61 -19.24 -1.74
CA ASP A 90 -14.03 -19.42 -1.44
C ASP A 90 -14.96 -18.53 -2.27
N MET A 91 -14.41 -17.53 -2.97
CA MET A 91 -15.20 -16.63 -3.81
C MET A 91 -15.80 -17.36 -5.02
N ASN A 92 -17.08 -17.07 -5.29
CA ASN A 92 -17.73 -17.45 -6.54
C ASN A 92 -17.61 -16.32 -7.58
N THR A 93 -17.96 -16.61 -8.83
CA THR A 93 -17.86 -15.67 -9.95
C THR A 93 -18.60 -14.35 -9.71
N TYR A 94 -19.77 -14.40 -9.08
CA TYR A 94 -20.56 -13.21 -8.76
C TYR A 94 -19.88 -12.36 -7.68
N GLN A 95 -19.29 -12.99 -6.66
CA GLN A 95 -18.57 -12.27 -5.61
C GLN A 95 -17.31 -11.60 -6.15
N VAL A 96 -16.59 -12.25 -7.06
CA VAL A 96 -15.45 -11.64 -7.76
C VAL A 96 -15.89 -10.40 -8.54
N LEU A 97 -16.93 -10.52 -9.38
CA LEU A 97 -17.46 -9.35 -10.10
C LEU A 97 -17.87 -8.21 -9.17
N ARG A 98 -18.58 -8.55 -8.09
CA ARG A 98 -19.04 -7.58 -7.10
C ARG A 98 -17.86 -6.89 -6.40
N CYS A 99 -16.83 -7.63 -6.04
CA CYS A 99 -15.59 -7.11 -5.45
C CYS A 99 -14.95 -6.07 -6.38
N LEU A 100 -14.75 -6.42 -7.65
CA LEU A 100 -14.14 -5.55 -8.65
C LEU A 100 -15.03 -4.31 -8.94
N LYS A 101 -16.32 -4.51 -9.17
CA LYS A 101 -17.25 -3.42 -9.52
C LYS A 101 -17.46 -2.43 -8.38
N ASN A 102 -17.52 -2.91 -7.14
CA ASN A 102 -17.70 -2.05 -5.96
C ASN A 102 -16.38 -1.41 -5.49
N GLY A 103 -15.24 -1.80 -6.04
CA GLY A 103 -13.94 -1.30 -5.62
C GLY A 103 -13.55 -1.76 -4.21
N GLN A 104 -13.89 -3.01 -3.86
CA GLN A 104 -13.55 -3.59 -2.57
C GLN A 104 -12.08 -3.99 -2.56
N GLN A 105 -11.21 -2.98 -2.47
CA GLN A 105 -9.77 -3.14 -2.49
C GLN A 105 -9.27 -3.83 -1.21
N SER A 106 -8.19 -4.59 -1.38
CA SER A 106 -7.41 -5.14 -0.26
C SER A 106 -6.20 -4.25 -0.01
N PRO A 107 -5.97 -3.75 1.21
CA PRO A 107 -4.83 -2.89 1.49
C PRO A 107 -3.51 -3.64 1.38
N VAL A 108 -2.44 -2.89 1.16
CA VAL A 108 -1.05 -3.37 1.19
C VAL A 108 -0.47 -3.02 2.56
N MET A 109 0.22 -3.97 3.19
CA MET A 109 1.05 -3.69 4.36
C MET A 109 2.36 -3.06 3.87
N LEU A 110 2.47 -1.75 4.06
CA LEU A 110 3.61 -0.95 3.65
C LEU A 110 4.50 -0.69 4.86
N THR A 111 5.64 -1.35 4.92
CA THR A 111 6.66 -1.06 5.93
C THR A 111 7.55 0.07 5.42
N ILE A 112 7.61 1.16 6.16
CA ILE A 112 8.59 2.24 5.96
C ILE A 112 9.90 1.77 6.61
N PRO A 113 10.92 1.45 5.82
CA PRO A 113 12.19 0.98 6.35
C PRO A 113 13.10 2.15 6.68
N GLU A 114 14.10 1.89 7.48
CA GLU A 114 15.25 2.77 7.60
C GLU A 114 15.97 2.89 6.24
N VAL A 115 16.18 4.11 5.80
CA VAL A 115 16.87 4.43 4.55
C VAL A 115 17.79 5.65 4.75
N ARG A 116 18.87 5.69 4.00
CA ARG A 116 19.83 6.81 4.07
C ARG A 116 19.45 7.98 3.20
N THR A 117 18.70 7.73 2.12
CA THR A 117 18.32 8.80 1.17
C THR A 117 16.85 8.69 0.78
N MET A 118 16.27 9.83 0.38
CA MET A 118 14.88 9.88 -0.07
C MET A 118 14.66 9.16 -1.39
N GLU A 119 15.66 9.09 -2.25
CA GLU A 119 15.61 8.31 -3.50
C GLU A 119 15.49 6.80 -3.20
N GLN A 120 16.19 6.31 -2.17
CA GLN A 120 16.06 4.92 -1.73
C GLN A 120 14.66 4.65 -1.20
N LEU A 121 14.07 5.60 -0.44
CA LEU A 121 12.70 5.50 0.03
C LEU A 121 11.73 5.47 -1.15
N ALA A 122 11.85 6.42 -2.07
CA ALA A 122 11.01 6.49 -3.28
C ALA A 122 11.04 5.18 -4.08
N GLY A 123 12.23 4.61 -4.30
CA GLY A 123 12.38 3.34 -4.99
C GLY A 123 11.80 2.13 -4.23
N ARG A 124 11.72 2.18 -2.90
CA ARG A 124 11.06 1.13 -2.10
C ARG A 124 9.53 1.27 -2.11
N LEU A 125 9.03 2.50 -2.03
CA LEU A 125 7.60 2.80 -2.08
C LEU A 125 6.99 2.42 -3.44
N SER A 126 7.65 2.77 -4.55
CA SER A 126 7.18 2.46 -5.91
C SER A 126 7.08 0.96 -6.20
N ARG A 127 7.84 0.11 -5.52
CA ARG A 127 7.72 -1.35 -5.63
C ARG A 127 6.47 -1.91 -4.94
N LYS A 128 5.86 -1.18 -4.04
CA LYS A 128 4.72 -1.61 -3.23
C LYS A 128 3.43 -0.88 -3.57
N LEU A 129 3.52 0.28 -4.19
CA LEU A 129 2.40 1.16 -4.53
C LEU A 129 2.37 1.40 -6.05
N MET A 130 1.25 1.85 -6.55
CA MET A 130 1.07 2.25 -7.96
C MET A 130 1.80 3.58 -8.29
N LEU A 131 2.52 4.15 -7.33
CA LEU A 131 3.22 5.41 -7.50
C LEU A 131 4.55 5.22 -8.23
N ASP A 132 4.86 6.13 -9.16
CA ASP A 132 6.14 6.19 -9.84
C ASP A 132 7.25 6.73 -8.91
N SER A 133 8.43 6.09 -8.98
CA SER A 133 9.56 6.44 -8.11
C SER A 133 10.11 7.84 -8.38
N ALA A 134 10.09 8.32 -9.63
CA ALA A 134 10.54 9.66 -9.96
C ALA A 134 9.60 10.71 -9.37
N THR A 135 8.29 10.52 -9.50
CA THR A 135 7.29 11.41 -8.91
C THR A 135 7.40 11.49 -7.38
N ILE A 136 7.68 10.35 -6.73
CA ILE A 136 7.91 10.35 -5.28
C ILE A 136 9.20 11.08 -4.94
N ALA A 137 10.29 10.79 -5.65
CA ALA A 137 11.60 11.41 -5.42
C ALA A 137 11.55 12.92 -5.59
N ASP A 138 10.97 13.42 -6.68
CA ASP A 138 10.79 14.85 -6.92
C ASP A 138 10.05 15.56 -5.78
N ARG A 139 9.06 14.89 -5.18
CA ARG A 139 8.32 15.45 -4.04
C ARG A 139 9.12 15.46 -2.74
N LEU A 140 10.00 14.46 -2.53
CA LEU A 140 10.72 14.26 -1.28
C LEU A 140 12.09 14.94 -1.24
N VAL A 141 12.83 14.96 -2.35
CA VAL A 141 14.22 15.46 -2.41
C VAL A 141 14.31 16.96 -2.15
N GLY A 142 13.29 17.73 -2.48
CA GLY A 142 13.24 19.18 -2.23
C GLY A 142 12.86 19.59 -0.81
N ASP A 143 12.45 18.65 0.03
CA ASP A 143 11.94 18.90 1.37
C ASP A 143 12.93 18.39 2.43
N THR A 144 13.60 19.33 3.12
CA THR A 144 14.58 19.01 4.17
C THR A 144 13.97 18.33 5.39
N LEU A 145 12.67 18.47 5.61
CA LEU A 145 11.93 17.85 6.72
C LEU A 145 11.34 16.50 6.35
N ALA A 146 11.31 16.15 5.04
CA ALA A 146 10.77 14.87 4.58
C ALA A 146 11.34 13.64 5.32
N PRO A 147 12.65 13.55 5.63
CA PRO A 147 13.18 12.41 6.38
C PRO A 147 12.54 12.20 7.74
N CYS A 148 12.19 13.27 8.45
CA CYS A 148 11.60 13.22 9.79
C CYS A 148 10.11 12.87 9.77
N LEU A 149 9.44 13.07 8.63
CA LEU A 149 8.03 12.79 8.44
C LEU A 149 7.72 11.29 8.47
N PHE A 150 8.64 10.46 7.99
CA PHE A 150 8.43 9.02 7.83
C PHE A 150 8.83 8.26 9.09
N VAL A 151 7.90 8.12 10.03
CA VAL A 151 8.12 7.27 11.20
C VAL A 151 8.25 5.81 10.75
N PRO A 152 9.35 5.10 11.10
CA PRO A 152 9.51 3.69 10.77
C PRO A 152 8.44 2.84 11.44
N ASP A 153 7.51 2.33 10.66
CA ASP A 153 6.42 1.44 11.07
C ASP A 153 5.82 0.74 9.84
N THR A 154 4.82 -0.10 10.07
CA THR A 154 4.07 -0.77 9.01
C THR A 154 2.66 -0.21 8.93
N TYR A 155 2.33 0.35 7.78
CA TYR A 155 1.07 1.05 7.53
C TYR A 155 0.18 0.27 6.56
N GLU A 156 -1.11 0.19 6.85
CA GLU A 156 -2.10 -0.25 5.87
C GLU A 156 -2.45 0.89 4.93
N VAL A 157 -2.18 0.70 3.63
CA VAL A 157 -2.48 1.68 2.58
C VAL A 157 -3.07 0.99 1.36
N TYR A 158 -3.90 1.68 0.58
CA TYR A 158 -4.34 1.14 -0.70
C TYR A 158 -3.22 1.26 -1.73
N TRP A 159 -3.09 0.24 -2.57
CA TRP A 159 -2.05 0.17 -3.59
C TRP A 159 -2.07 1.34 -4.58
N ASN A 160 -3.26 1.84 -4.90
CA ASN A 160 -3.50 2.98 -5.80
C ASN A 160 -3.65 4.32 -5.07
N VAL A 161 -3.15 4.42 -3.84
CA VAL A 161 -3.17 5.69 -3.09
C VAL A 161 -2.47 6.79 -3.89
N SER A 162 -3.05 7.98 -3.95
CA SER A 162 -2.37 9.12 -4.57
C SER A 162 -1.22 9.61 -3.69
N LEU A 163 -0.20 10.26 -4.31
CA LEU A 163 0.95 10.78 -3.56
C LEU A 163 0.52 11.77 -2.48
N ASN A 164 -0.44 12.65 -2.78
CA ASN A 164 -0.94 13.62 -1.79
C ASN A 164 -1.65 12.93 -0.61
N GLU A 165 -2.49 11.94 -0.88
CA GLU A 165 -3.15 11.18 0.19
C GLU A 165 -2.15 10.39 1.03
N PHE A 166 -1.11 9.84 0.39
CA PHE A 166 -0.03 9.16 1.07
C PHE A 166 0.74 10.11 1.98
N MET A 167 1.15 11.29 1.48
CA MET A 167 1.85 12.30 2.29
C MET A 167 0.99 12.78 3.47
N ASN A 168 -0.28 13.12 3.23
CA ASN A 168 -1.22 13.50 4.29
C ASN A 168 -1.42 12.38 5.34
N ARG A 169 -1.30 11.12 4.93
CA ARG A 169 -1.32 9.99 5.87
C ARG A 169 -0.06 9.96 6.72
N MET A 170 1.11 10.16 6.13
CA MET A 170 2.38 10.20 6.87
C MET A 170 2.42 11.36 7.86
N GLU A 171 1.91 12.53 7.50
CA GLU A 171 1.77 13.68 8.41
C GLU A 171 0.90 13.33 9.64
N ARG A 172 -0.23 12.67 9.42
CA ARG A 172 -1.09 12.24 10.55
C ARG A 172 -0.42 11.21 11.44
N GLU A 173 0.31 10.26 10.87
CA GLU A 173 1.02 9.23 11.65
C GLU A 173 2.20 9.85 12.44
N HIS A 174 2.92 10.78 11.81
CA HIS A 174 3.97 11.57 12.48
C HIS A 174 3.39 12.34 13.67
N ASP A 175 2.29 13.06 13.48
CA ASP A 175 1.66 13.81 14.57
C ASP A 175 1.14 12.89 15.67
N ALA A 176 0.53 11.76 15.31
CA ALA A 176 0.09 10.76 16.27
C ALA A 176 1.25 10.19 17.09
N PHE A 177 2.39 9.91 16.45
CA PHE A 177 3.60 9.43 17.11
C PHE A 177 4.12 10.45 18.13
N TRP A 178 4.23 11.72 17.75
CA TRP A 178 4.79 12.75 18.62
C TRP A 178 3.82 13.21 19.72
N ASN A 179 2.52 13.08 19.54
CA ASN A 179 1.53 13.39 20.56
C ASN A 179 1.34 12.25 21.59
N LYS A 180 1.87 11.06 21.30
CA LYS A 180 1.81 9.92 22.21
C LYS A 180 2.91 9.99 23.26
N ASP A 181 2.62 9.52 24.50
CA ASP A 181 3.59 9.30 25.58
C ASP A 181 4.39 10.57 25.96
N ASN A 182 3.81 11.76 25.81
CA ASN A 182 4.44 13.06 26.08
C ASN A 182 5.76 13.30 25.31
N ARG A 183 5.95 12.68 24.13
CA ARG A 183 7.21 12.76 23.37
C ARG A 183 7.59 14.19 22.99
N ARG A 184 6.62 15.03 22.60
CA ARG A 184 6.87 16.46 22.33
C ARG A 184 7.39 17.20 23.57
N GLN A 185 6.84 16.91 24.75
CA GLN A 185 7.30 17.52 25.99
C GLN A 185 8.71 17.04 26.34
N LEU A 186 8.97 15.74 26.22
CA LEU A 186 10.32 15.17 26.46
C LEU A 186 11.36 15.79 25.52
N ALA A 187 11.05 16.00 24.25
CA ALA A 187 11.93 16.71 23.32
C ALA A 187 12.21 18.14 23.80
N ALA A 188 11.15 18.88 24.16
CA ALA A 188 11.25 20.27 24.63
C ALA A 188 12.03 20.37 25.94
N ASP A 189 11.93 19.40 26.86
CA ASP A 189 12.71 19.36 28.11
C ASP A 189 14.23 19.25 27.86
N HIS A 190 14.62 18.72 26.69
CA HIS A 190 15.99 18.70 26.21
C HIS A 190 16.36 19.87 25.29
N GLY A 191 15.42 20.81 25.07
CA GLY A 191 15.62 21.96 24.19
C GLY A 191 15.63 21.62 22.71
N LEU A 192 14.97 20.50 22.31
CA LEU A 192 14.92 19.99 20.95
C LEU A 192 13.50 20.01 20.39
N THR A 193 13.39 20.23 19.10
CA THR A 193 12.17 19.99 18.32
C THR A 193 12.04 18.51 17.99
N PRO A 194 10.85 18.00 17.60
CA PRO A 194 10.67 16.67 17.07
C PRO A 194 11.64 16.32 15.93
N ASP A 195 11.85 17.24 14.99
CA ASP A 195 12.72 17.04 13.83
C ASP A 195 14.20 16.94 14.22
N GLU A 196 14.64 17.75 15.22
CA GLU A 196 15.99 17.65 15.77
C GLU A 196 16.22 16.34 16.51
N VAL A 197 15.20 15.82 17.21
CA VAL A 197 15.29 14.49 17.83
C VAL A 197 15.38 13.41 16.77
N CYS A 198 14.57 13.46 15.68
CA CYS A 198 14.68 12.52 14.56
C CYS A 198 16.08 12.57 13.91
N THR A 199 16.61 13.77 13.70
CA THR A 199 17.94 13.97 13.14
C THR A 199 19.00 13.37 14.05
N LEU A 200 18.94 13.63 15.35
CA LEU A 200 19.87 13.04 16.32
C LEU A 200 19.77 11.52 16.37
N ALA A 201 18.56 10.97 16.35
CA ALA A 201 18.33 9.54 16.32
C ALA A 201 18.96 8.88 15.09
N SER A 202 18.83 9.49 13.90
CA SER A 202 19.44 8.97 12.67
C SER A 202 20.98 8.97 12.72
N ILE A 203 21.60 9.95 13.39
CA ILE A 203 23.04 10.00 13.61
C ILE A 203 23.45 8.83 14.53
N ILE A 204 22.71 8.62 15.61
CA ILE A 204 22.99 7.56 16.58
C ILE A 204 22.86 6.16 15.93
N ASP A 205 21.87 5.96 15.08
CA ASP A 205 21.67 4.71 14.36
C ASP A 205 22.82 4.37 13.40
N GLU A 206 23.43 5.39 12.78
CA GLU A 206 24.61 5.20 11.93
C GLU A 206 25.93 5.05 12.71
N GLU A 207 25.99 5.42 14.01
CA GLU A 207 27.15 5.21 14.86
C GLU A 207 27.24 3.79 15.39
N THR A 208 26.10 3.18 15.76
CA THR A 208 26.08 1.82 16.30
C THR A 208 24.83 1.05 15.93
N ALA A 209 25.01 -0.21 15.56
CA ALA A 209 23.92 -1.16 15.41
C ALA A 209 23.50 -1.79 16.76
N ASN A 210 24.26 -1.57 17.85
CA ASN A 210 23.97 -2.12 19.17
C ASN A 210 23.00 -1.22 19.94
N ASN A 211 21.77 -1.70 20.15
CA ASN A 211 20.75 -0.94 20.86
C ASN A 211 21.11 -0.60 22.31
N ASP A 212 21.96 -1.39 22.97
CA ASP A 212 22.38 -1.14 24.35
C ASP A 212 23.38 0.04 24.47
N GLU A 213 24.05 0.39 23.37
CA GLU A 213 24.98 1.52 23.31
C GLU A 213 24.28 2.84 22.94
N LYS A 214 23.16 2.78 22.23
CA LYS A 214 22.44 3.97 21.74
C LYS A 214 22.11 4.98 22.85
N PRO A 215 21.64 4.59 24.06
CA PRO A 215 21.36 5.55 25.14
C PRO A 215 22.63 6.30 25.62
N MET A 216 23.79 5.65 25.64
CA MET A 216 25.04 6.28 26.03
C MET A 216 25.51 7.28 25.00
N ILE A 217 25.43 6.93 23.70
CA ILE A 217 25.77 7.82 22.59
C ILE A 217 24.81 9.03 22.55
N ALA A 218 23.51 8.78 22.75
CA ALA A 218 22.52 9.85 22.87
C ALA A 218 22.86 10.82 23.99
N GLY A 219 23.19 10.32 25.18
CA GLY A 219 23.63 11.14 26.32
C GLY A 219 24.88 11.98 26.02
N MET A 220 25.85 11.40 25.30
CA MET A 220 27.04 12.12 24.84
C MET A 220 26.68 13.30 23.91
N TYR A 221 25.84 13.05 22.91
CA TYR A 221 25.45 14.10 21.95
C TYR A 221 24.58 15.19 22.60
N LEU A 222 23.63 14.83 23.46
CA LEU A 222 22.83 15.78 24.23
C LEU A 222 23.72 16.68 25.10
N ASN A 223 24.78 16.12 25.73
CA ASN A 223 25.73 16.92 26.49
C ASN A 223 26.53 17.88 25.60
N ARG A 224 26.96 17.45 24.41
CA ARG A 224 27.64 18.33 23.44
C ARG A 224 26.73 19.50 23.02
N LEU A 225 25.47 19.21 22.67
CA LEU A 225 24.49 20.24 22.31
C LEU A 225 24.30 21.25 23.44
N ARG A 226 24.12 20.78 24.69
CA ARG A 226 23.96 21.65 25.87
C ARG A 226 25.18 22.55 26.12
N LEU A 227 26.38 22.09 25.76
CA LEU A 227 27.63 22.84 25.89
C LEU A 227 27.98 23.65 24.64
N ASN A 228 27.09 23.74 23.65
CA ASN A 228 27.32 24.36 22.34
C ASN A 228 28.57 23.80 21.61
N MET A 229 28.85 22.51 21.78
CA MET A 229 29.95 21.82 21.11
C MET A 229 29.46 21.21 19.80
N PRO A 230 30.28 21.20 18.73
CA PRO A 230 29.99 20.44 17.52
C PRO A 230 29.81 18.94 17.82
N LEU A 231 28.87 18.26 17.14
CA LEU A 231 28.66 16.82 17.33
C LEU A 231 29.87 15.98 16.91
N GLN A 232 30.58 16.39 15.84
CA GLN A 232 31.74 15.68 15.29
C GLN A 232 31.42 14.20 14.99
N ALA A 233 30.27 13.97 14.37
CA ALA A 233 29.79 12.64 14.03
C ALA A 233 30.20 12.30 12.58
N ASP A 234 30.98 11.25 12.38
CA ASP A 234 31.42 10.78 11.06
C ASP A 234 30.26 10.55 10.08
N PRO A 235 29.10 9.98 10.53
CA PRO A 235 27.95 9.82 9.65
C PRO A 235 27.45 11.10 9.00
N THR A 236 27.54 12.24 9.67
CA THR A 236 27.08 13.52 9.11
C THR A 236 27.94 14.00 7.94
N VAL A 237 29.24 13.72 7.98
CA VAL A 237 30.17 14.03 6.88
C VAL A 237 29.91 13.12 5.67
N LYS A 238 29.71 11.81 5.91
CA LYS A 238 29.33 10.85 4.85
C LYS A 238 28.04 11.25 4.18
N PHE A 239 27.05 11.68 4.95
CA PHE A 239 25.77 12.17 4.43
C PHE A 239 25.93 13.45 3.61
N ALA A 240 26.69 14.42 4.10
CA ALA A 240 26.94 15.68 3.38
C ALA A 240 27.67 15.46 2.05
N LEU A 241 28.59 14.50 1.99
CA LEU A 241 29.31 14.12 0.78
C LEU A 241 28.53 13.14 -0.12
N GLN A 242 27.40 12.61 0.36
CA GLN A 242 26.64 11.51 -0.29
C GLN A 242 27.52 10.28 -0.61
N ASP A 243 28.59 10.09 0.14
CA ASP A 243 29.52 8.96 0.01
C ASP A 243 29.55 8.13 1.29
N PHE A 244 28.73 7.09 1.32
CA PHE A 244 28.60 6.16 2.44
C PHE A 244 29.67 5.05 2.44
N THR A 245 30.58 5.04 1.46
CA THR A 245 31.66 4.07 1.35
C THR A 245 32.92 4.48 2.13
N LEU A 246 32.99 5.74 2.55
CA LEU A 246 34.12 6.28 3.32
C LEU A 246 34.31 5.51 4.62
N ARG A 247 35.53 4.99 4.80
CA ARG A 247 35.91 4.22 6.01
C ARG A 247 36.51 5.08 7.10
N ARG A 248 37.18 6.17 6.72
CA ARG A 248 37.83 7.13 7.63
C ARG A 248 37.61 8.55 7.13
N ILE A 249 37.35 9.46 8.07
CA ILE A 249 37.22 10.89 7.85
C ILE A 249 38.34 11.57 8.65
N TYR A 250 39.15 12.39 7.97
CA TYR A 250 40.29 13.10 8.57
C TYR A 250 40.00 14.60 8.66
#